data_56c9c1b90553e91418db87355826e6bd
#
_entry.id   56c9c1b90553e91418db87355826e6bd
#
_cell.length_a   1.000
_cell.length_b   1.000
_cell.length_c   1.000
_cell.angle_alpha   90.00
_cell.angle_beta   90.00
_cell.angle_gamma   90.00
#
_symmetry.space_group_name_H-M   'P 1'
#
loop_
_entity.id
_entity.type
_entity.pdbx_description
1 polymer ?
#
loop_
_entity_poly.entity_id
_entity_poly.type
_entity_poly.pdbx_seq_one_letter_code
_entity_poly.pdbx_strand_id
1 'polypeptide(L)'
;MLHTPLAKYLPNVSKLVFGCMGLGGAWNKDAITSAHLQQTHSCIDAAIEGGINFFDHADIYTLGKAEHVFGQALAERPELREKMYIQSKCGLRFADDKNPQRYDFSADWIERSVEGSLKRLNTEYLDILMLHRPDPLMEVEEVAQVFSCLKESGKVRHFAVSNMSQYQIRFLQRALDMPIVANQIEASLQKHQWVDEGVYVGNADGKDINFTPGNIEYCREHEIQIQSWGSLCQGLYSGGDLSKASPADINTSILVSKLAILYGTTAEAIVLAWLLRHPASIQPIIGTTNIERIKASCDAVNVNLSREHWYELYISAKGCALP
;
A
#
# COMPACT_ATOMS: atom_id res chain seq x y z
N MET A 1 -8.10 -2.98 -21.20
CA MET A 1 -7.59 -2.33 -19.97
C MET A 1 -7.60 -3.38 -18.88
N LEU A 2 -6.51 -3.51 -18.09
CA LEU A 2 -6.50 -4.39 -16.92
C LEU A 2 -7.54 -3.87 -15.94
N HIS A 3 -8.47 -4.72 -15.55
CA HIS A 3 -9.53 -4.41 -14.59
C HIS A 3 -8.93 -4.34 -13.19
N THR A 4 -9.13 -3.24 -12.47
CA THR A 4 -8.75 -3.12 -11.05
C THR A 4 -9.82 -3.82 -10.20
N PRO A 5 -9.52 -4.92 -9.49
CA PRO A 5 -10.51 -5.65 -8.69
C PRO A 5 -11.32 -4.76 -7.74
N LEU A 6 -10.67 -3.78 -7.11
CA LEU A 6 -11.33 -2.80 -6.23
C LEU A 6 -12.38 -1.93 -6.93
N ALA A 7 -12.35 -1.77 -8.26
CA ALA A 7 -13.35 -0.95 -8.97
C ALA A 7 -14.78 -1.50 -8.84
N LYS A 8 -14.91 -2.77 -8.46
CA LYS A 8 -16.21 -3.41 -8.12
C LYS A 8 -16.83 -2.81 -6.85
N TYR A 9 -16.01 -2.36 -5.92
CA TYR A 9 -16.39 -1.85 -4.60
C TYR A 9 -16.23 -0.33 -4.50
N LEU A 10 -15.23 0.22 -5.18
CA LEU A 10 -14.87 1.63 -5.20
C LEU A 10 -14.87 2.12 -6.66
N PRO A 11 -16.01 2.58 -7.18
CA PRO A 11 -16.12 3.03 -8.58
C PRO A 11 -15.11 4.11 -8.94
N ASN A 12 -14.43 3.98 -10.07
CA ASN A 12 -13.39 4.91 -10.52
C ASN A 12 -12.18 5.05 -9.59
N VAL A 13 -11.91 4.06 -8.74
CA VAL A 13 -10.71 4.07 -7.89
C VAL A 13 -9.44 4.17 -8.74
N SER A 14 -8.52 5.03 -8.33
CA SER A 14 -7.25 5.26 -9.03
C SER A 14 -6.34 4.03 -9.02
N LYS A 15 -5.53 3.87 -10.07
CA LYS A 15 -4.54 2.78 -10.17
C LYS A 15 -3.36 2.95 -9.20
N LEU A 16 -3.13 4.16 -8.71
CA LEU A 16 -2.14 4.49 -7.69
C LEU A 16 -2.85 4.87 -6.40
N VAL A 17 -2.19 4.65 -5.27
CA VAL A 17 -2.66 5.05 -3.94
C VAL A 17 -1.66 6.02 -3.34
N PHE A 18 -2.13 7.07 -2.68
CA PHE A 18 -1.27 7.97 -1.92
C PHE A 18 -1.11 7.46 -0.49
N GLY A 19 0.11 7.08 -0.12
CA GLY A 19 0.47 6.63 1.24
C GLY A 19 0.76 7.80 2.17
N CYS A 20 -0.04 7.93 3.21
CA CYS A 20 -0.03 9.06 4.13
C CYS A 20 0.97 8.94 5.28
N MET A 21 1.80 7.88 5.33
CA MET A 21 2.73 7.64 6.45
C MET A 21 3.71 8.80 6.71
N GLY A 22 4.08 9.58 5.68
CA GLY A 22 4.98 10.72 5.79
C GLY A 22 4.34 12.02 6.27
N LEU A 23 3.02 12.05 6.48
CA LEU A 23 2.30 13.24 6.95
C LEU A 23 2.41 13.41 8.48
N GLY A 24 2.22 14.65 8.96
CA GLY A 24 2.23 14.96 10.38
C GLY A 24 3.62 15.00 11.03
N GLY A 25 4.69 15.01 10.23
CA GLY A 25 6.07 15.17 10.68
C GLY A 25 6.76 13.86 11.11
N ALA A 26 7.69 13.95 12.05
CA ALA A 26 8.51 12.83 12.48
C ALA A 26 7.74 11.84 13.40
N TRP A 27 8.28 10.63 13.57
CA TRP A 27 7.78 9.61 14.48
C TRP A 27 8.12 9.94 15.95
N ASN A 28 7.55 11.02 16.45
CA ASN A 28 7.72 11.54 17.81
C ASN A 28 6.40 12.12 18.34
N LYS A 29 6.40 12.58 19.59
CA LYS A 29 5.23 13.18 20.26
C LYS A 29 5.12 14.70 20.06
N ASP A 30 5.94 15.30 19.19
CA ASP A 30 5.87 16.73 18.92
C ASP A 30 4.51 17.10 18.30
N ALA A 31 4.04 18.30 18.60
CA ALA A 31 2.77 18.78 18.10
C ALA A 31 2.78 18.95 16.56
N ILE A 32 1.62 18.75 15.96
CA ILE A 32 1.38 19.11 14.56
C ILE A 32 1.49 20.65 14.44
N THR A 33 2.17 21.11 13.40
CA THR A 33 2.37 22.54 13.11
C THR A 33 1.56 22.95 11.88
N SER A 34 1.39 24.28 11.69
CA SER A 34 0.79 24.82 10.46
C SER A 34 1.54 24.41 9.18
N ALA A 35 2.86 24.22 9.26
CA ALA A 35 3.66 23.73 8.14
C ALA A 35 3.28 22.27 7.75
N HIS A 36 3.00 21.41 8.72
CA HIS A 36 2.53 20.04 8.47
C HIS A 36 1.15 20.06 7.79
N LEU A 37 0.25 20.93 8.21
CA LEU A 37 -1.07 21.08 7.60
C LEU A 37 -0.96 21.61 6.16
N GLN A 38 -0.14 22.63 5.92
CA GLN A 38 0.14 23.16 4.59
C GLN A 38 0.72 22.09 3.66
N GLN A 39 1.70 21.30 4.15
CA GLN A 39 2.26 20.17 3.40
C GLN A 39 1.16 19.15 3.06
N THR A 40 0.27 18.85 4.00
CA THR A 40 -0.83 17.90 3.79
C THR A 40 -1.77 18.39 2.68
N HIS A 41 -2.17 19.66 2.70
CA HIS A 41 -2.97 20.26 1.62
C HIS A 41 -2.28 20.13 0.26
N SER A 42 -0.99 20.50 0.20
CA SER A 42 -0.22 20.42 -1.05
C SER A 42 -0.10 18.99 -1.58
N CYS A 43 0.08 17.99 -0.68
CA CYS A 43 0.13 16.59 -1.06
C CYS A 43 -1.22 16.08 -1.57
N ILE A 44 -2.32 16.43 -0.91
CA ILE A 44 -3.69 16.08 -1.35
C ILE A 44 -3.96 16.68 -2.74
N ASP A 45 -3.66 17.95 -2.94
CA ASP A 45 -3.90 18.63 -4.21
C ASP A 45 -3.08 17.99 -5.33
N ALA A 46 -1.77 17.78 -5.12
CA ALA A 46 -0.91 17.14 -6.10
C ALA A 46 -1.36 15.70 -6.44
N ALA A 47 -1.83 14.94 -5.46
CA ALA A 47 -2.36 13.59 -5.67
C ALA A 47 -3.65 13.63 -6.52
N ILE A 48 -4.60 14.49 -6.16
CA ILE A 48 -5.88 14.63 -6.88
C ILE A 48 -5.64 15.17 -8.31
N GLU A 49 -4.81 16.19 -8.48
CA GLU A 49 -4.43 16.72 -9.80
C GLU A 49 -3.78 15.65 -10.68
N GLY A 50 -2.99 14.76 -10.07
CA GLY A 50 -2.38 13.61 -10.74
C GLY A 50 -3.33 12.42 -10.96
N GLY A 51 -4.61 12.55 -10.62
CA GLY A 51 -5.64 11.51 -10.80
C GLY A 51 -5.66 10.45 -9.71
N ILE A 52 -5.00 10.66 -8.57
CA ILE A 52 -5.07 9.77 -7.41
C ILE A 52 -6.24 10.21 -6.52
N ASN A 53 -7.19 9.31 -6.31
CA ASN A 53 -8.33 9.52 -5.43
C ASN A 53 -8.40 8.52 -4.26
N PHE A 54 -7.31 7.80 -3.98
CA PHE A 54 -7.27 6.79 -2.93
C PHE A 54 -6.09 7.06 -1.98
N PHE A 55 -6.40 7.19 -0.67
CA PHE A 55 -5.46 7.59 0.37
C PHE A 55 -5.32 6.48 1.41
N ASP A 56 -4.07 6.08 1.68
CA ASP A 56 -3.70 4.97 2.57
C ASP A 56 -3.14 5.47 3.89
N HIS A 57 -3.88 5.25 4.96
CA HIS A 57 -3.52 5.57 6.34
C HIS A 57 -3.24 4.32 7.17
N ALA A 58 -2.84 4.52 8.42
CA ALA A 58 -2.91 3.57 9.51
C ALA A 58 -3.02 4.35 10.83
N ASP A 59 -3.68 3.74 11.82
CA ASP A 59 -3.88 4.30 13.15
C ASP A 59 -2.57 4.66 13.85
N ILE A 60 -1.48 3.97 13.49
CA ILE A 60 -0.14 4.16 14.07
C ILE A 60 0.74 5.16 13.33
N TYR A 61 0.42 5.58 12.10
CA TYR A 61 1.34 6.39 11.29
C TYR A 61 1.68 7.70 11.98
N THR A 62 3.01 7.93 12.16
CA THR A 62 3.55 9.04 12.95
C THR A 62 2.87 9.21 14.32
N LEU A 63 2.56 8.07 14.98
CA LEU A 63 1.85 8.02 16.29
C LEU A 63 0.43 8.63 16.22
N GLY A 64 -0.29 8.42 15.11
CA GLY A 64 -1.63 8.95 14.85
C GLY A 64 -1.65 10.36 14.26
N LYS A 65 -0.50 11.04 14.15
CA LYS A 65 -0.44 12.41 13.61
C LYS A 65 -0.77 12.47 12.12
N ALA A 66 -0.47 11.42 11.36
CA ALA A 66 -0.79 11.37 9.93
C ALA A 66 -2.32 11.46 9.69
N GLU A 67 -3.10 10.66 10.41
CA GLU A 67 -4.57 10.76 10.35
C GLU A 67 -5.07 12.11 10.88
N HIS A 68 -4.47 12.60 11.97
CA HIS A 68 -4.92 13.86 12.59
C HIS A 68 -4.72 15.06 11.66
N VAL A 69 -3.53 15.22 11.06
CA VAL A 69 -3.28 16.35 10.15
C VAL A 69 -4.12 16.24 8.87
N PHE A 70 -4.36 15.02 8.40
CA PHE A 70 -5.26 14.78 7.26
C PHE A 70 -6.70 15.15 7.62
N GLY A 71 -7.16 14.79 8.81
CA GLY A 71 -8.48 15.18 9.32
C GLY A 71 -8.64 16.68 9.52
N GLN A 72 -7.57 17.41 9.90
CA GLN A 72 -7.59 18.88 9.91
C GLN A 72 -7.77 19.44 8.49
N ALA A 73 -7.08 18.90 7.50
CA ALA A 73 -7.25 19.29 6.11
C ALA A 73 -8.68 19.03 5.59
N LEU A 74 -9.29 17.90 5.97
CA LEU A 74 -10.68 17.61 5.64
C LEU A 74 -11.67 18.55 6.35
N ALA A 75 -11.38 18.95 7.61
CA ALA A 75 -12.21 19.91 8.32
C ALA A 75 -12.24 21.30 7.64
N GLU A 76 -11.09 21.72 7.08
CA GLU A 76 -11.00 22.97 6.32
C GLU A 76 -11.62 22.86 4.91
N ARG A 77 -11.65 21.64 4.32
CA ARG A 77 -12.12 21.37 2.95
C ARG A 77 -13.00 20.13 2.92
N PRO A 78 -14.19 20.16 3.54
CA PRO A 78 -15.05 18.96 3.70
C PRO A 78 -15.52 18.36 2.37
N GLU A 79 -15.60 19.15 1.31
CA GLU A 79 -15.95 18.70 -0.04
C GLU A 79 -14.95 17.68 -0.64
N LEU A 80 -13.75 17.57 -0.06
CA LEU A 80 -12.75 16.59 -0.50
C LEU A 80 -13.15 15.16 -0.14
N ARG A 81 -13.89 14.97 0.98
CA ARG A 81 -14.25 13.61 1.44
C ARG A 81 -15.03 12.83 0.39
N GLU A 82 -15.88 13.49 -0.38
CA GLU A 82 -16.67 12.86 -1.44
C GLU A 82 -15.88 12.59 -2.73
N LYS A 83 -14.70 13.21 -2.86
CA LYS A 83 -13.83 13.05 -4.03
C LYS A 83 -12.75 11.98 -3.84
N MET A 84 -12.72 11.34 -2.68
CA MET A 84 -11.65 10.40 -2.33
C MET A 84 -12.16 9.18 -1.60
N TYR A 85 -11.37 8.12 -1.70
CA TYR A 85 -11.47 6.92 -0.88
C TYR A 85 -10.39 6.95 0.20
N ILE A 86 -10.75 6.56 1.41
CA ILE A 86 -9.84 6.50 2.54
C ILE A 86 -9.80 5.08 3.07
N GLN A 87 -8.62 4.47 3.06
CA GLN A 87 -8.36 3.25 3.83
C GLN A 87 -7.51 3.58 5.06
N SER A 88 -7.77 2.89 6.16
CA SER A 88 -6.88 2.90 7.32
C SER A 88 -6.65 1.49 7.84
N LYS A 89 -5.71 1.33 8.75
CA LYS A 89 -5.27 0.03 9.25
C LYS A 89 -5.29 0.01 10.77
N CYS A 90 -5.54 -1.17 11.33
CA CYS A 90 -5.51 -1.40 12.78
C CYS A 90 -4.79 -2.70 13.14
N GLY A 91 -4.63 -2.94 14.43
CA GLY A 91 -4.13 -4.21 14.97
C GLY A 91 -2.67 -4.24 15.34
N LEU A 92 -1.90 -3.16 15.14
CA LEU A 92 -0.55 -3.03 15.67
C LEU A 92 -0.58 -2.15 16.93
N ARG A 93 -0.05 -2.66 18.03
CA ARG A 93 0.06 -1.91 19.29
C ARG A 93 1.52 -1.69 19.65
N PHE A 94 1.91 -0.43 19.85
CA PHE A 94 3.23 -0.12 20.39
C PHE A 94 3.38 -0.63 21.82
N ALA A 95 4.64 -0.83 22.25
CA ALA A 95 4.94 -1.06 23.64
C ALA A 95 4.44 0.12 24.50
N ASP A 96 3.91 -0.21 25.67
CA ASP A 96 3.52 0.72 26.73
C ASP A 96 4.24 0.35 28.03
N ASP A 97 4.04 1.11 29.09
CA ASP A 97 4.72 0.89 30.39
C ASP A 97 4.48 -0.50 31.01
N LYS A 98 3.46 -1.22 30.55
CA LYS A 98 3.03 -2.51 31.11
C LYS A 98 3.19 -3.67 30.14
N ASN A 99 3.23 -3.39 28.84
CA ASN A 99 3.12 -4.43 27.82
C ASN A 99 4.11 -4.21 26.66
N PRO A 100 4.64 -5.29 26.07
CA PRO A 100 5.48 -5.20 24.88
C PRO A 100 4.68 -4.76 23.65
N GLN A 101 5.38 -4.42 22.57
CA GLN A 101 4.78 -4.29 21.26
C GLN A 101 4.15 -5.63 20.86
N ARG A 102 2.94 -5.58 20.30
CA ARG A 102 2.17 -6.76 19.90
C ARG A 102 1.23 -6.48 18.75
N TYR A 103 0.72 -7.53 18.18
CA TYR A 103 -0.48 -7.47 17.32
C TYR A 103 -1.70 -7.78 18.19
N ASP A 104 -2.86 -7.23 17.81
CA ASP A 104 -4.08 -7.37 18.62
C ASP A 104 -5.31 -7.21 17.70
N PHE A 105 -5.95 -8.34 17.37
CA PHE A 105 -7.18 -8.40 16.60
C PHE A 105 -8.40 -8.73 17.46
N SER A 106 -8.32 -8.50 18.77
CA SER A 106 -9.51 -8.55 19.62
C SER A 106 -10.57 -7.53 19.15
N ALA A 107 -11.84 -7.87 19.31
CA ALA A 107 -12.94 -7.00 18.91
C ALA A 107 -12.82 -5.61 19.57
N ASP A 108 -12.52 -5.57 20.86
CA ASP A 108 -12.31 -4.33 21.61
C ASP A 108 -11.23 -3.44 21.01
N TRP A 109 -10.12 -4.04 20.56
CA TRP A 109 -9.03 -3.25 19.98
C TRP A 109 -9.36 -2.76 18.58
N ILE A 110 -9.95 -3.59 17.74
CA ILE A 110 -10.39 -3.21 16.38
C ILE A 110 -11.39 -2.05 16.48
N GLU A 111 -12.41 -2.16 17.34
CA GLU A 111 -13.41 -1.12 17.52
C GLU A 111 -12.80 0.20 17.98
N ARG A 112 -11.96 0.17 19.03
CA ARG A 112 -11.24 1.36 19.53
C ARG A 112 -10.35 2.00 18.47
N SER A 113 -9.66 1.19 17.66
CA SER A 113 -8.81 1.69 16.58
C SER A 113 -9.63 2.41 15.52
N VAL A 114 -10.77 1.84 15.11
CA VAL A 114 -11.70 2.47 14.15
C VAL A 114 -12.25 3.78 14.69
N GLU A 115 -12.78 3.80 15.92
CA GLU A 115 -13.28 5.02 16.55
C GLU A 115 -12.20 6.10 16.63
N GLY A 116 -10.98 5.69 17.00
CA GLY A 116 -9.82 6.57 17.03
C GLY A 116 -9.48 7.15 15.65
N SER A 117 -9.47 6.31 14.61
CA SER A 117 -9.18 6.73 13.24
C SER A 117 -10.26 7.67 12.69
N LEU A 118 -11.54 7.37 12.89
CA LEU A 118 -12.66 8.23 12.46
C LEU A 118 -12.56 9.61 13.12
N LYS A 119 -12.26 9.65 14.43
CA LYS A 119 -12.07 10.90 15.16
C LYS A 119 -10.86 11.69 14.64
N ARG A 120 -9.71 11.06 14.42
CA ARG A 120 -8.51 11.73 13.92
C ARG A 120 -8.68 12.22 12.49
N LEU A 121 -9.28 11.41 11.62
CA LEU A 121 -9.57 11.74 10.22
C LEU A 121 -10.73 12.70 10.02
N ASN A 122 -11.46 13.04 11.10
CA ASN A 122 -12.65 13.89 11.03
C ASN A 122 -13.65 13.43 9.95
N THR A 123 -13.96 12.13 9.96
CA THR A 123 -14.89 11.49 9.02
C THR A 123 -15.79 10.51 9.75
N GLU A 124 -16.98 10.28 9.22
CA GLU A 124 -17.95 9.34 9.81
C GLU A 124 -17.70 7.88 9.38
N TYR A 125 -16.92 7.65 8.31
CA TYR A 125 -16.67 6.32 7.80
C TYR A 125 -15.30 6.17 7.13
N LEU A 126 -14.78 4.94 7.14
CA LEU A 126 -13.69 4.47 6.29
C LEU A 126 -14.26 3.73 5.09
N ASP A 127 -13.68 3.93 3.90
CA ASP A 127 -14.03 3.11 2.74
C ASP A 127 -13.48 1.69 2.87
N ILE A 128 -12.27 1.56 3.43
CA ILE A 128 -11.68 0.26 3.75
C ILE A 128 -11.00 0.31 5.13
N LEU A 129 -11.27 -0.71 5.95
CA LEU A 129 -10.46 -1.06 7.12
C LEU A 129 -9.58 -2.25 6.80
N MET A 130 -8.30 -2.16 7.14
CA MET A 130 -7.31 -3.19 6.87
C MET A 130 -6.70 -3.74 8.17
N LEU A 131 -6.61 -5.06 8.32
CA LEU A 131 -5.81 -5.68 9.36
C LEU A 131 -4.32 -5.55 8.99
N HIS A 132 -3.53 -4.82 9.81
CA HIS A 132 -2.22 -4.29 9.39
C HIS A 132 -1.13 -5.35 9.26
N ARG A 133 -1.10 -6.32 10.17
CA ARG A 133 -0.16 -7.45 10.19
C ARG A 133 -0.85 -8.67 10.78
N PRO A 134 -0.52 -9.90 10.36
CA PRO A 134 -1.11 -11.09 10.96
C PRO A 134 -0.93 -11.13 12.48
N ASP A 135 -2.01 -11.38 13.20
CA ASP A 135 -1.99 -11.64 14.63
C ASP A 135 -2.01 -13.15 14.87
N PRO A 136 -0.96 -13.74 15.49
CA PRO A 136 -0.95 -15.17 15.83
C PRO A 136 -2.05 -15.62 16.77
N LEU A 137 -2.66 -14.67 17.50
CA LEU A 137 -3.74 -14.93 18.49
C LEU A 137 -5.13 -14.57 17.93
N MET A 138 -5.24 -14.36 16.62
CA MET A 138 -6.52 -14.01 15.99
C MET A 138 -7.54 -15.12 16.13
N GLU A 139 -8.70 -14.79 16.73
CA GLU A 139 -9.93 -15.58 16.70
C GLU A 139 -10.82 -15.07 15.57
N VAL A 140 -10.98 -15.88 14.51
CA VAL A 140 -11.62 -15.43 13.27
C VAL A 140 -13.11 -15.09 13.44
N GLU A 141 -13.79 -15.78 14.34
CA GLU A 141 -15.20 -15.54 14.67
C GLU A 141 -15.37 -14.18 15.38
N GLU A 142 -14.44 -13.81 16.25
CA GLU A 142 -14.43 -12.51 16.93
C GLU A 142 -14.20 -11.38 15.93
N VAL A 143 -13.24 -11.55 15.02
CA VAL A 143 -12.99 -10.60 13.92
C VAL A 143 -14.21 -10.48 13.01
N ALA A 144 -14.86 -11.60 12.68
CA ALA A 144 -16.05 -11.59 11.83
C ALA A 144 -17.20 -10.82 12.48
N GLN A 145 -17.43 -11.03 13.77
CA GLN A 145 -18.47 -10.32 14.51
C GLN A 145 -18.24 -8.81 14.55
N VAL A 146 -17.03 -8.35 14.87
CA VAL A 146 -16.73 -6.91 14.92
C VAL A 146 -16.80 -6.28 13.52
N PHE A 147 -16.39 -6.98 12.48
CA PHE A 147 -16.51 -6.49 11.10
C PHE A 147 -17.98 -6.32 10.68
N SER A 148 -18.86 -7.25 11.05
CA SER A 148 -20.29 -7.13 10.79
C SER A 148 -20.89 -5.91 11.51
N CYS A 149 -20.57 -5.71 12.79
CA CYS A 149 -21.03 -4.55 13.57
C CYS A 149 -20.53 -3.22 12.95
N LEU A 150 -19.26 -3.16 12.53
CA LEU A 150 -18.68 -1.96 11.90
C LEU A 150 -19.32 -1.65 10.55
N LYS A 151 -19.66 -2.68 9.77
CA LYS A 151 -20.37 -2.54 8.49
C LYS A 151 -21.81 -2.11 8.68
N GLU A 152 -22.54 -2.76 9.57
CA GLU A 152 -23.95 -2.45 9.86
C GLU A 152 -24.11 -1.03 10.41
N SER A 153 -23.20 -0.57 11.25
CA SER A 153 -23.16 0.81 11.76
C SER A 153 -22.74 1.85 10.70
N GLY A 154 -22.30 1.43 9.51
CA GLY A 154 -21.84 2.31 8.45
C GLY A 154 -20.45 2.91 8.66
N LYS A 155 -19.74 2.56 9.75
CA LYS A 155 -18.40 3.09 10.06
C LYS A 155 -17.31 2.58 9.12
N VAL A 156 -17.48 1.36 8.58
CA VAL A 156 -16.56 0.77 7.60
C VAL A 156 -17.35 0.15 6.45
N ARG A 157 -16.99 0.49 5.22
CA ARG A 157 -17.68 -0.04 4.03
C ARG A 157 -17.17 -1.40 3.59
N HIS A 158 -15.85 -1.58 3.59
CA HIS A 158 -15.19 -2.80 3.12
C HIS A 158 -14.00 -3.15 4.02
N PHE A 159 -13.58 -4.43 3.96
CA PHE A 159 -12.51 -4.95 4.79
C PHE A 159 -11.40 -5.57 3.96
N ALA A 160 -10.17 -5.40 4.41
CA ALA A 160 -8.97 -5.85 3.74
C ALA A 160 -7.94 -6.37 4.74
N VAL A 161 -6.84 -6.91 4.22
CA VAL A 161 -5.72 -7.39 5.02
C VAL A 161 -4.41 -6.85 4.49
N SER A 162 -3.37 -6.92 5.31
CA SER A 162 -2.02 -6.56 4.90
C SER A 162 -1.03 -7.62 5.37
N ASN A 163 -0.09 -7.98 4.49
CA ASN A 163 0.96 -8.96 4.74
C ASN A 163 0.45 -10.35 5.13
N MET A 164 -0.74 -10.73 4.67
CA MET A 164 -1.30 -12.05 4.91
C MET A 164 -1.03 -13.01 3.75
N SER A 165 -0.75 -14.26 4.10
CA SER A 165 -0.68 -15.37 3.15
C SER A 165 -2.09 -15.76 2.67
N GLN A 166 -2.16 -16.41 1.51
CA GLN A 166 -3.42 -16.98 1.02
C GLN A 166 -4.09 -17.91 2.04
N TYR A 167 -3.31 -18.64 2.84
CA TYR A 167 -3.85 -19.56 3.85
C TYR A 167 -4.53 -18.81 4.99
N GLN A 168 -3.95 -17.68 5.45
CA GLN A 168 -4.53 -16.82 6.47
C GLN A 168 -5.78 -16.11 5.95
N ILE A 169 -5.75 -15.63 4.70
CA ILE A 169 -6.92 -15.00 4.06
C ILE A 169 -8.06 -16.01 3.95
N ARG A 170 -7.78 -17.23 3.46
CA ARG A 170 -8.79 -18.30 3.36
C ARG A 170 -9.36 -18.69 4.72
N PHE A 171 -8.52 -18.73 5.74
CA PHE A 171 -8.95 -19.06 7.09
C PHE A 171 -9.88 -17.98 7.65
N LEU A 172 -9.52 -16.72 7.54
CA LEU A 172 -10.36 -15.59 7.94
C LEU A 172 -11.67 -15.53 7.12
N GLN A 173 -11.59 -15.70 5.80
CA GLN A 173 -12.75 -15.61 4.90
C GLN A 173 -13.83 -16.65 5.21
N ARG A 174 -13.50 -17.78 5.83
CA ARG A 174 -14.50 -18.80 6.23
C ARG A 174 -15.47 -18.31 7.29
N ALA A 175 -15.08 -17.35 8.14
CA ALA A 175 -15.91 -16.78 9.17
C ALA A 175 -16.64 -15.51 8.70
N LEU A 176 -16.25 -14.93 7.56
CA LEU A 176 -16.79 -13.67 7.08
C LEU A 176 -17.93 -13.88 6.07
N ASP A 177 -19.04 -13.18 6.26
CA ASP A 177 -20.15 -13.09 5.30
C ASP A 177 -19.89 -12.06 4.19
N MET A 178 -18.78 -11.34 4.26
CA MET A 178 -18.37 -10.32 3.30
C MET A 178 -16.96 -10.62 2.76
N PRO A 179 -16.63 -10.20 1.53
CA PRO A 179 -15.32 -10.48 0.95
C PRO A 179 -14.23 -9.62 1.58
N ILE A 180 -13.02 -10.20 1.70
CA ILE A 180 -11.78 -9.44 1.84
C ILE A 180 -11.46 -8.84 0.46
N VAL A 181 -11.42 -7.50 0.37
CA VAL A 181 -11.34 -6.81 -0.94
C VAL A 181 -9.91 -6.52 -1.39
N ALA A 182 -8.94 -6.51 -0.47
CA ALA A 182 -7.53 -6.27 -0.80
C ALA A 182 -6.57 -6.99 0.13
N ASN A 183 -5.36 -7.27 -0.37
CA ASN A 183 -4.19 -7.67 0.39
C ASN A 183 -3.02 -6.75 0.05
N GLN A 184 -2.54 -5.98 1.02
CA GLN A 184 -1.43 -5.04 0.85
C GLN A 184 -0.12 -5.73 1.27
N ILE A 185 0.81 -5.90 0.35
CA ILE A 185 2.06 -6.65 0.55
C ILE A 185 3.29 -5.82 0.21
N GLU A 186 4.47 -6.19 0.73
CA GLU A 186 5.72 -5.63 0.25
C GLU A 186 6.02 -6.16 -1.15
N ALA A 187 6.01 -5.27 -2.13
CA ALA A 187 6.32 -5.64 -3.50
C ALA A 187 6.91 -4.43 -4.24
N SER A 188 8.04 -4.63 -4.88
CA SER A 188 8.71 -3.59 -5.67
C SER A 188 9.71 -4.23 -6.63
N LEU A 189 10.34 -3.41 -7.45
CA LEU A 189 11.41 -3.88 -8.33
C LEU A 189 12.61 -4.42 -7.53
N GLN A 190 12.89 -3.90 -6.34
CA GLN A 190 13.93 -4.41 -5.43
C GLN A 190 13.45 -5.63 -4.62
N LYS A 191 12.18 -5.63 -4.19
CA LYS A 191 11.56 -6.71 -3.43
C LYS A 191 10.70 -7.56 -4.37
N HIS A 192 11.36 -8.31 -5.25
CA HIS A 192 10.72 -9.07 -6.34
C HIS A 192 10.46 -10.55 -6.00
N GLN A 193 10.64 -10.98 -4.74
CA GLN A 193 10.42 -12.37 -4.32
C GLN A 193 9.01 -12.88 -4.65
N TRP A 194 8.03 -11.99 -4.75
CA TRP A 194 6.68 -12.30 -5.19
C TRP A 194 6.59 -12.74 -6.67
N VAL A 195 7.58 -12.37 -7.51
CA VAL A 195 7.76 -12.88 -8.88
C VAL A 195 8.62 -14.14 -8.86
N ASP A 196 9.72 -14.11 -8.09
CA ASP A 196 10.67 -15.22 -8.01
C ASP A 196 9.99 -16.50 -7.59
N GLU A 197 9.03 -16.46 -6.67
CA GLU A 197 8.29 -17.60 -6.17
C GLU A 197 7.72 -18.45 -7.32
N GLY A 198 7.06 -17.84 -8.30
CA GLY A 198 6.51 -18.54 -9.45
C GLY A 198 7.57 -18.94 -10.49
N VAL A 199 8.62 -18.11 -10.68
CA VAL A 199 9.68 -18.35 -11.67
C VAL A 199 10.60 -19.52 -11.27
N TYR A 200 10.83 -19.71 -9.97
CA TYR A 200 11.77 -20.70 -9.44
C TYR A 200 11.10 -21.99 -8.94
N VAL A 201 9.83 -22.24 -9.28
CA VAL A 201 9.16 -23.48 -8.90
C VAL A 201 9.96 -24.69 -9.41
N GLY A 202 10.31 -25.59 -8.48
CA GLY A 202 11.09 -26.79 -8.78
C GLY A 202 12.58 -26.56 -9.08
N ASN A 203 13.10 -25.33 -8.95
CA ASN A 203 14.50 -25.03 -9.12
C ASN A 203 15.20 -24.89 -7.77
N ALA A 204 16.40 -25.48 -7.62
CA ALA A 204 17.18 -25.45 -6.38
C ALA A 204 17.62 -24.04 -5.97
N ASP A 205 17.80 -23.11 -6.94
CA ASP A 205 18.16 -21.72 -6.69
C ASP A 205 17.02 -20.92 -6.03
N GLY A 206 15.80 -21.46 -6.03
CA GLY A 206 14.63 -20.85 -5.37
C GLY A 206 14.51 -21.15 -3.87
N LYS A 207 15.42 -21.93 -3.28
CA LYS A 207 15.32 -22.38 -1.87
C LYS A 207 15.25 -21.26 -0.83
N ASP A 208 15.81 -20.08 -1.15
CA ASP A 208 15.89 -18.91 -0.23
C ASP A 208 14.80 -17.88 -0.50
N ILE A 209 13.83 -18.17 -1.39
CA ILE A 209 12.71 -17.28 -1.68
C ILE A 209 11.74 -17.29 -0.50
N ASN A 210 11.62 -16.16 0.16
CA ASN A 210 10.71 -15.98 1.30
C ASN A 210 9.44 -15.23 0.86
N PHE A 211 8.62 -15.93 0.08
CA PHE A 211 7.28 -15.46 -0.30
C PHE A 211 6.32 -16.65 -0.29
N THR A 212 5.06 -16.40 0.10
CA THR A 212 4.08 -17.50 0.20
C THR A 212 3.69 -17.99 -1.19
N PRO A 213 3.90 -19.29 -1.49
CA PRO A 213 3.54 -19.87 -2.78
C PRO A 213 2.07 -19.66 -3.13
N GLY A 214 1.82 -19.23 -4.38
CA GLY A 214 0.49 -19.05 -4.94
C GLY A 214 -0.31 -17.88 -4.34
N ASN A 215 0.32 -16.98 -3.59
CA ASN A 215 -0.39 -15.84 -2.98
C ASN A 215 -0.92 -14.84 -4.04
N ILE A 216 -0.18 -14.65 -5.11
CA ILE A 216 -0.56 -13.78 -6.23
C ILE A 216 -1.72 -14.40 -7.02
N GLU A 217 -1.62 -15.68 -7.34
CA GLU A 217 -2.63 -16.44 -8.09
C GLU A 217 -3.95 -16.50 -7.32
N TYR A 218 -3.89 -16.76 -6.01
CA TYR A 218 -5.06 -16.78 -5.14
C TYR A 218 -5.77 -15.42 -5.13
N CYS A 219 -5.04 -14.34 -4.95
CA CYS A 219 -5.62 -13.01 -4.97
C CYS A 219 -6.27 -12.69 -6.33
N ARG A 220 -5.66 -13.10 -7.44
CA ARG A 220 -6.23 -12.93 -8.78
C ARG A 220 -7.50 -13.75 -8.99
N GLU A 221 -7.49 -15.03 -8.60
CA GLU A 221 -8.62 -15.95 -8.74
C GLU A 221 -9.84 -15.46 -7.95
N HIS A 222 -9.63 -14.86 -6.77
CA HIS A 222 -10.68 -14.40 -5.88
C HIS A 222 -11.00 -12.90 -6.00
N GLU A 223 -10.46 -12.22 -7.03
CA GLU A 223 -10.65 -10.78 -7.25
C GLU A 223 -10.25 -9.91 -6.04
N ILE A 224 -9.24 -10.35 -5.27
CA ILE A 224 -8.66 -9.59 -4.17
C ILE A 224 -7.61 -8.66 -4.74
N GLN A 225 -7.76 -7.34 -4.54
CA GLN A 225 -6.81 -6.35 -5.01
C GLN A 225 -5.47 -6.51 -4.31
N ILE A 226 -4.40 -6.74 -5.08
CA ILE A 226 -3.05 -6.65 -4.54
C ILE A 226 -2.64 -5.19 -4.52
N GLN A 227 -2.32 -4.67 -3.34
CA GLN A 227 -1.67 -3.38 -3.16
C GLN A 227 -0.21 -3.59 -2.80
N SER A 228 0.70 -2.76 -3.34
CA SER A 228 2.12 -2.86 -2.99
C SER A 228 2.56 -1.67 -2.15
N TRP A 229 3.13 -1.96 -0.97
CA TRP A 229 3.85 -0.96 -0.20
C TRP A 229 5.37 -1.07 -0.47
N GLY A 230 6.10 0.02 -0.23
CA GLY A 230 7.51 0.10 -0.59
C GLY A 230 7.77 0.17 -2.10
N SER A 231 6.77 0.51 -2.89
CA SER A 231 6.75 0.42 -4.36
C SER A 231 7.90 1.12 -5.06
N LEU A 232 8.40 2.24 -4.52
CA LEU A 232 9.50 3.05 -5.07
C LEU A 232 10.86 2.73 -4.46
N CYS A 233 10.98 1.65 -3.66
CA CYS A 233 12.26 1.21 -3.08
C CYS A 233 13.00 2.35 -2.34
N GLN A 234 12.26 3.20 -1.61
CA GLN A 234 12.77 4.41 -0.93
C GLN A 234 13.51 5.38 -1.87
N GLY A 235 13.18 5.36 -3.16
CA GLY A 235 13.80 6.20 -4.18
C GLY A 235 15.10 5.64 -4.76
N LEU A 236 15.48 4.42 -4.43
CA LEU A 236 16.75 3.79 -4.84
C LEU A 236 17.00 3.89 -6.35
N TYR A 237 15.97 3.68 -7.17
CA TYR A 237 16.05 3.71 -8.64
C TYR A 237 15.56 5.03 -9.25
N SER A 238 15.22 6.02 -8.42
CA SER A 238 14.69 7.32 -8.85
C SER A 238 15.42 8.49 -8.19
N GLY A 239 16.76 8.44 -8.20
CA GLY A 239 17.64 9.51 -7.70
C GLY A 239 17.96 9.44 -6.21
N GLY A 240 17.74 8.30 -5.57
CA GLY A 240 18.15 8.04 -4.19
C GLY A 240 19.68 7.83 -4.04
N ASP A 241 20.14 7.76 -2.80
CA ASP A 241 21.54 7.51 -2.47
C ASP A 241 21.94 6.05 -2.82
N LEU A 242 22.89 5.91 -3.72
CA LEU A 242 23.44 4.62 -4.17
C LEU A 242 24.73 4.21 -3.44
N SER A 243 25.18 4.97 -2.44
CA SER A 243 26.49 4.73 -1.76
C SER A 243 26.60 3.36 -1.10
N LYS A 244 25.45 2.75 -0.74
CA LYS A 244 25.36 1.41 -0.15
C LYS A 244 24.63 0.41 -1.04
N ALA A 245 24.35 0.79 -2.29
CA ALA A 245 23.63 -0.05 -3.23
C ALA A 245 24.52 -1.20 -3.74
N SER A 246 23.89 -2.33 -4.04
CA SER A 246 24.57 -3.44 -4.70
C SER A 246 24.92 -3.10 -6.16
N PRO A 247 25.85 -3.83 -6.80
CA PRO A 247 26.09 -3.66 -8.23
C PRO A 247 24.82 -3.85 -9.09
N ALA A 248 23.93 -4.76 -8.70
CA ALA A 248 22.65 -4.96 -9.35
C ALA A 248 21.76 -3.73 -9.23
N ASP A 249 21.66 -3.13 -8.03
CA ASP A 249 20.87 -1.92 -7.81
C ASP A 249 21.40 -0.72 -8.63
N ILE A 250 22.73 -0.57 -8.71
CA ILE A 250 23.36 0.50 -9.51
C ILE A 250 23.02 0.31 -10.99
N ASN A 251 23.19 -0.90 -11.52
CA ASN A 251 22.86 -1.21 -12.92
C ASN A 251 21.37 -0.98 -13.20
N THR A 252 20.51 -1.36 -12.27
CA THR A 252 19.06 -1.16 -12.38
C THR A 252 18.69 0.32 -12.37
N SER A 253 19.33 1.14 -11.54
CA SER A 253 19.12 2.59 -11.54
C SER A 253 19.52 3.23 -12.87
N ILE A 254 20.64 2.79 -13.47
CA ILE A 254 21.07 3.22 -14.81
C ILE A 254 20.05 2.80 -15.87
N LEU A 255 19.57 1.56 -15.82
CA LEU A 255 18.56 1.04 -16.74
C LEU A 255 17.23 1.80 -16.63
N VAL A 256 16.75 2.04 -15.40
CA VAL A 256 15.54 2.85 -15.15
C VAL A 256 15.68 4.23 -15.79
N SER A 257 16.81 4.91 -15.58
CA SER A 257 17.08 6.22 -16.17
C SER A 257 17.08 6.19 -17.72
N LYS A 258 17.67 5.16 -18.31
CA LYS A 258 17.67 4.95 -19.78
C LYS A 258 16.25 4.73 -20.30
N LEU A 259 15.45 3.90 -19.61
CA LEU A 259 14.07 3.64 -20.01
C LEU A 259 13.18 4.87 -19.80
N ALA A 260 13.41 5.67 -18.75
CA ALA A 260 12.69 6.93 -18.56
C ALA A 260 12.88 7.87 -19.76
N ILE A 261 14.11 8.01 -20.28
CA ILE A 261 14.38 8.78 -21.51
C ILE A 261 13.66 8.16 -22.70
N LEU A 262 13.77 6.84 -22.88
CA LEU A 262 13.18 6.13 -24.02
C LEU A 262 11.65 6.27 -24.08
N TYR A 263 10.99 6.21 -22.91
CA TYR A 263 9.54 6.34 -22.81
C TYR A 263 9.07 7.81 -22.65
N GLY A 264 9.97 8.78 -22.59
CA GLY A 264 9.65 10.19 -22.41
C GLY A 264 8.93 10.48 -21.07
N THR A 265 9.39 9.83 -20.00
CA THR A 265 8.76 9.89 -18.68
C THR A 265 9.80 10.00 -17.56
N THR A 266 9.40 9.79 -16.32
CA THR A 266 10.23 9.89 -15.12
C THR A 266 10.73 8.52 -14.65
N ALA A 267 11.78 8.50 -13.83
CA ALA A 267 12.29 7.27 -13.22
C ALA A 267 11.25 6.65 -12.28
N GLU A 268 10.54 7.47 -11.49
CA GLU A 268 9.43 7.05 -10.64
C GLU A 268 8.36 6.32 -11.46
N ALA A 269 7.99 6.88 -12.62
CA ALA A 269 6.98 6.30 -13.48
C ALA A 269 7.40 4.92 -14.04
N ILE A 270 8.68 4.75 -14.43
CA ILE A 270 9.19 3.44 -14.88
C ILE A 270 9.11 2.38 -13.79
N VAL A 271 9.58 2.72 -12.57
CA VAL A 271 9.56 1.77 -11.44
C VAL A 271 8.13 1.35 -11.08
N LEU A 272 7.19 2.29 -11.06
CA LEU A 272 5.78 1.99 -10.78
C LEU A 272 5.10 1.27 -11.94
N ALA A 273 5.42 1.62 -13.18
CA ALA A 273 4.89 0.94 -14.38
C ALA A 273 5.29 -0.53 -14.43
N TRP A 274 6.44 -0.91 -13.86
CA TRP A 274 6.83 -2.31 -13.72
C TRP A 274 5.81 -3.11 -12.89
N LEU A 275 5.32 -2.56 -11.78
CA LEU A 275 4.26 -3.16 -10.97
C LEU A 275 2.90 -3.15 -11.70
N LEU A 276 2.51 -2.00 -12.26
CA LEU A 276 1.25 -1.82 -12.98
C LEU A 276 1.13 -2.74 -14.20
N ARG A 277 2.26 -3.10 -14.83
CA ARG A 277 2.30 -3.97 -16.02
C ARG A 277 1.94 -5.42 -15.69
N HIS A 278 2.07 -5.84 -14.43
CA HIS A 278 1.79 -7.22 -14.05
C HIS A 278 0.28 -7.53 -14.16
N PRO A 279 -0.08 -8.71 -14.70
CA PRO A 279 -1.50 -9.06 -14.95
C PRO A 279 -2.34 -9.26 -13.67
N ALA A 280 -1.72 -9.24 -12.48
CA ALA A 280 -2.45 -9.19 -11.20
C ALA A 280 -3.01 -7.81 -10.88
N SER A 281 -2.88 -6.83 -11.78
CA SER A 281 -3.38 -5.45 -11.58
C SER A 281 -2.92 -4.84 -10.26
N ILE A 282 -1.62 -5.01 -9.93
CA ILE A 282 -1.03 -4.51 -8.69
C ILE A 282 -1.26 -3.00 -8.60
N GLN A 283 -1.73 -2.53 -7.45
CA GLN A 283 -2.00 -1.12 -7.17
C GLN A 283 -0.89 -0.56 -6.27
N PRO A 284 0.08 0.21 -6.82
CA PRO A 284 1.20 0.73 -6.05
C PRO A 284 0.78 1.86 -5.10
N ILE A 285 1.36 1.85 -3.90
CA ILE A 285 1.24 2.93 -2.92
C ILE A 285 2.49 3.79 -3.00
N ILE A 286 2.34 5.07 -3.32
CA ILE A 286 3.42 6.05 -3.31
C ILE A 286 3.53 6.69 -1.94
N GLY A 287 4.73 6.74 -1.36
CA GLY A 287 4.96 7.17 0.03
C GLY A 287 5.82 8.43 0.14
N THR A 288 5.68 9.40 -0.75
CA THR A 288 6.47 10.63 -0.75
C THR A 288 5.60 11.85 -0.42
N THR A 289 6.16 12.82 0.32
CA THR A 289 5.56 14.14 0.54
C THR A 289 6.18 15.23 -0.34
N ASN A 290 7.09 14.86 -1.23
CA ASN A 290 7.66 15.78 -2.21
C ASN A 290 6.70 15.89 -3.42
N ILE A 291 6.20 17.08 -3.67
CA ILE A 291 5.18 17.37 -4.68
C ILE A 291 5.63 16.96 -6.10
N GLU A 292 6.88 17.25 -6.46
CA GLU A 292 7.41 16.90 -7.79
C GLU A 292 7.51 15.37 -7.95
N ARG A 293 7.84 14.63 -6.90
CA ARG A 293 7.84 13.17 -6.92
C ARG A 293 6.43 12.58 -6.96
N ILE A 294 5.44 13.22 -6.33
CA ILE A 294 4.04 12.82 -6.46
C ILE A 294 3.63 12.94 -7.93
N LYS A 295 3.85 14.11 -8.54
CA LYS A 295 3.53 14.34 -9.97
C LYS A 295 4.27 13.36 -10.88
N ALA A 296 5.57 13.18 -10.67
CA ALA A 296 6.40 12.24 -11.44
C ALA A 296 5.87 10.79 -11.36
N SER A 297 5.36 10.38 -10.19
CA SER A 297 4.77 9.06 -9.99
C SER A 297 3.45 8.89 -10.74
N CYS A 298 2.66 9.95 -10.88
CA CYS A 298 1.36 9.89 -11.56
C CYS A 298 1.47 9.53 -13.04
N ASP A 299 2.59 9.82 -13.69
CA ASP A 299 2.83 9.45 -15.09
C ASP A 299 2.88 7.94 -15.32
N ALA A 300 3.09 7.15 -14.27
CA ALA A 300 3.21 5.70 -14.37
C ALA A 300 2.01 5.02 -15.02
N VAL A 301 0.80 5.57 -14.86
CA VAL A 301 -0.43 5.00 -15.44
C VAL A 301 -0.49 5.10 -16.95
N ASN A 302 0.34 5.96 -17.56
CA ASN A 302 0.44 6.20 -18.99
C ASN A 302 1.60 5.40 -19.64
N VAL A 303 2.48 4.80 -18.82
CA VAL A 303 3.63 4.04 -19.32
C VAL A 303 3.21 2.61 -19.65
N ASN A 304 3.34 2.22 -20.89
CA ASN A 304 3.06 0.85 -21.34
C ASN A 304 4.40 0.12 -21.61
N LEU A 305 5.02 -0.40 -20.55
CA LEU A 305 6.26 -1.17 -20.66
C LEU A 305 6.08 -2.38 -21.56
N SER A 306 6.99 -2.57 -22.53
CA SER A 306 7.05 -3.80 -23.30
C SER A 306 7.35 -5.01 -22.41
N ARG A 307 7.09 -6.21 -22.91
CA ARG A 307 7.45 -7.46 -22.19
C ARG A 307 8.97 -7.53 -21.99
N GLU A 308 9.73 -7.15 -22.99
CA GLU A 308 11.19 -7.19 -22.99
C GLU A 308 11.76 -6.26 -21.93
N HIS A 309 11.32 -5.00 -21.86
CA HIS A 309 11.76 -4.04 -20.86
C HIS A 309 11.31 -4.41 -19.44
N TRP A 310 10.14 -5.04 -19.30
CA TRP A 310 9.70 -5.58 -18.01
C TRP A 310 10.67 -6.65 -17.47
N TYR A 311 11.07 -7.60 -18.33
CA TYR A 311 12.03 -8.64 -17.98
C TYR A 311 13.45 -8.09 -17.82
N GLU A 312 13.86 -7.12 -18.62
CA GLU A 312 15.16 -6.47 -18.50
C GLU A 312 15.33 -5.80 -17.13
N LEU A 313 14.29 -5.09 -16.66
CA LEU A 313 14.25 -4.52 -15.31
C LEU A 313 14.31 -5.60 -14.23
N TYR A 314 13.53 -6.66 -14.36
CA TYR A 314 13.51 -7.76 -13.40
C TYR A 314 14.87 -8.47 -13.30
N ILE A 315 15.46 -8.84 -14.43
CA ILE A 315 16.78 -9.50 -14.47
C ILE A 315 17.87 -8.58 -13.93
N SER A 316 17.82 -7.29 -14.25
CA SER A 316 18.76 -6.31 -13.73
C SER A 316 18.67 -6.17 -12.21
N ALA A 317 17.47 -6.02 -11.67
CA ALA A 317 17.24 -5.89 -10.23
C ALA A 317 17.64 -7.17 -9.46
N LYS A 318 17.40 -8.33 -10.07
CA LYS A 318 17.80 -9.62 -9.54
C LYS A 318 19.32 -9.82 -9.55
N GLY A 319 20.02 -9.25 -10.53
CA GLY A 319 21.46 -9.35 -10.68
C GLY A 319 21.96 -10.66 -11.29
N CYS A 320 21.08 -11.54 -11.77
CA CYS A 320 21.44 -12.79 -12.43
C CYS A 320 20.37 -13.18 -13.47
N ALA A 321 20.76 -14.06 -14.40
CA ALA A 321 19.86 -14.59 -15.41
C ALA A 321 18.70 -15.40 -14.79
N LEU A 322 17.65 -15.58 -15.57
CA LEU A 322 16.55 -16.48 -15.21
C LEU A 322 17.01 -17.94 -15.35
N PRO A 323 16.39 -18.86 -14.60
CA PRO A 323 16.68 -20.29 -14.70
C PRO A 323 16.34 -20.88 -16.07
#